data_4fbe1fa231bbd0041e9db9f30854f8c3
#
_entry.id   4fbe1fa231bbd0041e9db9f30854f8c3
#
_cell.length_a   1.000
_cell.length_b   1.000
_cell.length_c   1.000
_cell.angle_alpha   90.00
_cell.angle_beta   90.00
_cell.angle_gamma   90.00
#
_symmetry.space_group_name_H-M   'P 1'
#
loop_
_entity.id
_entity.type
_entity.pdbx_description
1 polymer ?
#
loop_
_entity_poly.entity_id
_entity_poly.type
_entity_poly.pdbx_seq_one_letter_code
_entity_poly.pdbx_strand_id
1 'polypeptide(L)'
;MGQEAKCTLTLGRTKTDGKALLATDALIFRGGDVRLAVPYRDIASVAASDGAMRVEFGGQVAVFAIGATATRWADRIRHPPTRLDKLGIRPGTSVILVGVTDDGFAAEMAAVGVQVSTRLTGEADVIVLGAERRDRLAKLVPLQRHLKRDGAIWVVRPKGIDAITQRDVMQAGKAAGLVDVKVARFSETHTAEKFVIPVRRR
;
A
#
# COMPACT_ATOMS: atom_id res chain seq x y z
N MET A 1 -3.28 2.59 6.60
CA MET A 1 -3.82 2.28 7.95
C MET A 1 -5.00 1.34 7.78
N GLY A 2 -5.07 0.29 8.61
CA GLY A 2 -6.23 -0.60 8.65
C GLY A 2 -7.46 0.13 9.21
N GLN A 3 -8.65 -0.33 8.85
CA GLN A 3 -9.92 0.15 9.41
C GLN A 3 -10.40 -0.85 10.46
N GLU A 4 -10.77 -0.39 11.65
CA GLU A 4 -11.26 -1.24 12.74
C GLU A 4 -12.76 -0.98 12.96
N ALA A 5 -13.51 -2.04 13.24
CA ALA A 5 -14.91 -1.98 13.64
C ALA A 5 -15.17 -2.96 14.79
N LYS A 6 -15.92 -2.51 15.80
CA LYS A 6 -16.53 -3.41 16.78
C LYS A 6 -17.67 -4.16 16.09
N CYS A 7 -17.76 -5.45 16.30
CA CYS A 7 -18.77 -6.28 15.65
C CYS A 7 -19.03 -7.57 16.40
N THR A 8 -20.17 -8.17 16.10
CA THR A 8 -20.43 -9.57 16.40
C THR A 8 -20.04 -10.43 15.19
N LEU A 9 -19.17 -11.42 15.38
CA LEU A 9 -18.83 -12.44 14.40
C LEU A 9 -19.70 -13.67 14.62
N THR A 10 -20.28 -14.19 13.54
CA THR A 10 -20.88 -15.54 13.49
C THR A 10 -20.00 -16.40 12.59
N LEU A 11 -19.43 -17.48 13.13
CA LEU A 11 -18.61 -18.47 12.42
C LEU A 11 -19.13 -19.87 12.73
N GLY A 12 -19.79 -20.50 11.78
CA GLY A 12 -20.50 -21.75 12.01
C GLY A 12 -21.57 -21.60 13.11
N ARG A 13 -21.41 -22.33 14.22
CA ARG A 13 -22.30 -22.23 15.39
C ARG A 13 -21.82 -21.25 16.45
N THR A 14 -20.63 -20.69 16.30
CA THR A 14 -20.05 -19.75 17.25
C THR A 14 -20.47 -18.33 16.94
N LYS A 15 -21.00 -17.64 17.95
CA LYS A 15 -21.30 -16.22 17.88
C LYS A 15 -20.57 -15.51 19.00
N THR A 16 -19.74 -14.50 18.66
CA THR A 16 -18.90 -13.80 19.64
C THR A 16 -18.69 -12.33 19.27
N ASP A 17 -18.64 -11.48 20.28
CA ASP A 17 -18.36 -10.07 20.11
C ASP A 17 -16.86 -9.83 20.10
N GLY A 18 -16.43 -8.84 19.31
CA GLY A 18 -15.02 -8.52 19.19
C GLY A 18 -14.77 -7.34 18.27
N LYS A 19 -13.57 -7.35 17.70
CA LYS A 19 -13.10 -6.33 16.78
C LYS A 19 -12.66 -6.97 15.48
N ALA A 20 -13.22 -6.50 14.39
CA ALA A 20 -12.74 -6.79 13.04
C ALA A 20 -11.78 -5.68 12.61
N LEU A 21 -10.70 -6.05 11.93
CA LEU A 21 -9.71 -5.15 11.32
C LEU A 21 -9.61 -5.48 9.83
N LEU A 22 -9.96 -4.52 9.01
CA LEU A 22 -9.68 -4.56 7.58
C LEU A 22 -8.25 -4.07 7.37
N ALA A 23 -7.31 -5.00 7.32
CA ALA A 23 -5.89 -4.71 7.08
C ALA A 23 -5.62 -4.43 5.59
N THR A 24 -4.36 -4.32 5.20
CA THR A 24 -3.99 -4.01 3.81
C THR A 24 -4.29 -5.17 2.86
N ASP A 25 -4.15 -6.41 3.33
CA ASP A 25 -4.19 -7.65 2.55
C ASP A 25 -4.95 -8.79 3.25
N ALA A 26 -5.57 -8.52 4.40
CA ALA A 26 -6.28 -9.52 5.17
C ALA A 26 -7.44 -8.89 5.96
N LEU A 27 -8.48 -9.71 6.21
CA LEU A 27 -9.52 -9.47 7.19
C LEU A 27 -9.16 -10.22 8.48
N ILE A 28 -9.06 -9.48 9.57
CA ILE A 28 -8.65 -10.03 10.87
C ILE A 28 -9.79 -9.82 11.87
N PHE A 29 -10.05 -10.81 12.73
CA PHE A 29 -10.97 -10.68 13.84
C PHE A 29 -10.34 -11.17 15.14
N ARG A 30 -10.65 -10.47 16.24
CA ARG A 30 -10.27 -10.85 17.59
C ARG A 30 -11.43 -10.57 18.55
N GLY A 31 -11.93 -11.62 19.18
CA GLY A 31 -13.02 -11.53 20.16
C GLY A 31 -13.21 -12.84 20.91
N GLY A 32 -13.42 -12.80 22.21
CA GLY A 32 -13.43 -14.00 23.06
C GLY A 32 -12.18 -14.84 22.80
N ASP A 33 -12.39 -16.16 22.59
CA ASP A 33 -11.31 -17.10 22.26
C ASP A 33 -11.06 -17.20 20.73
N VAL A 34 -11.84 -16.45 19.90
CA VAL A 34 -11.72 -16.50 18.44
C VAL A 34 -10.63 -15.55 17.96
N ARG A 35 -9.71 -16.11 17.20
CA ARG A 35 -8.68 -15.39 16.45
C ARG A 35 -8.75 -15.84 15.00
N LEU A 36 -9.16 -14.94 14.12
CA LEU A 36 -9.31 -15.20 12.70
C LEU A 36 -8.45 -14.23 11.91
N ALA A 37 -7.71 -14.74 10.92
CA ALA A 37 -6.98 -13.93 9.95
C ALA A 37 -7.14 -14.57 8.59
N VAL A 38 -7.88 -13.90 7.69
CA VAL A 38 -8.18 -14.38 6.34
C VAL A 38 -7.52 -13.45 5.33
N PRO A 39 -6.43 -13.89 4.65
CA PRO A 39 -5.87 -13.16 3.53
C PRO A 39 -6.91 -12.94 2.44
N TYR A 40 -6.92 -11.78 1.79
CA TYR A 40 -7.91 -11.50 0.73
C TYR A 40 -7.87 -12.50 -0.42
N ARG A 41 -6.68 -13.05 -0.73
CA ARG A 41 -6.50 -14.09 -1.76
C ARG A 41 -7.22 -15.42 -1.43
N ASP A 42 -7.49 -15.68 -0.15
CA ASP A 42 -8.10 -16.91 0.33
C ASP A 42 -9.63 -16.74 0.48
N ILE A 43 -10.16 -15.54 0.24
CA ILE A 43 -11.58 -15.22 0.26
C ILE A 43 -12.19 -15.64 -1.08
N ALA A 44 -13.08 -16.63 -1.06
CA ALA A 44 -13.79 -17.12 -2.23
C ALA A 44 -14.91 -16.16 -2.65
N SER A 45 -15.66 -15.62 -1.68
CA SER A 45 -16.71 -14.64 -1.95
C SER A 45 -16.90 -13.69 -0.78
N VAL A 46 -17.38 -12.47 -1.07
CA VAL A 46 -17.79 -11.49 -0.07
C VAL A 46 -19.05 -10.77 -0.52
N ALA A 47 -20.04 -10.68 0.36
CA ALA A 47 -21.28 -9.95 0.15
C ALA A 47 -21.61 -9.10 1.37
N ALA A 48 -22.36 -8.01 1.17
CA ALA A 48 -22.84 -7.17 2.25
C ALA A 48 -24.33 -6.88 2.07
N SER A 49 -25.12 -7.06 3.14
CA SER A 49 -26.52 -6.68 3.23
C SER A 49 -26.89 -6.39 4.68
N ASP A 50 -27.82 -5.48 4.90
CA ASP A 50 -28.42 -5.18 6.21
C ASP A 50 -27.41 -4.95 7.35
N GLY A 51 -26.29 -4.31 7.03
CA GLY A 51 -25.22 -4.02 7.99
C GLY A 51 -24.37 -5.24 8.37
N ALA A 52 -24.53 -6.38 7.68
CA ALA A 52 -23.71 -7.55 7.82
C ALA A 52 -22.83 -7.78 6.59
N MET A 53 -21.60 -8.22 6.82
CA MET A 53 -20.67 -8.66 5.77
C MET A 53 -20.45 -10.15 5.89
N ARG A 54 -20.84 -10.89 4.85
CA ARG A 54 -20.67 -12.35 4.73
C ARG A 54 -19.42 -12.63 3.91
N VAL A 55 -18.54 -13.45 4.44
CA VAL A 55 -17.25 -13.81 3.83
C VAL A 55 -17.12 -15.31 3.78
N GLU A 56 -16.81 -15.86 2.59
CA GLU A 56 -16.58 -17.29 2.37
C GLU A 56 -15.09 -17.53 2.15
N PHE A 57 -14.51 -18.47 2.88
CA PHE A 57 -13.10 -18.83 2.80
C PHE A 57 -12.89 -20.26 3.34
N GLY A 58 -12.02 -21.04 2.72
CA GLY A 58 -11.65 -22.38 3.18
C GLY A 58 -12.86 -23.31 3.43
N GLY A 59 -13.94 -23.20 2.64
CA GLY A 59 -15.18 -23.95 2.85
C GLY A 59 -16.03 -23.50 4.03
N GLN A 60 -15.66 -22.41 4.71
CA GLN A 60 -16.39 -21.84 5.85
C GLN A 60 -17.05 -20.52 5.48
N VAL A 61 -18.04 -20.13 6.28
CA VAL A 61 -18.74 -18.84 6.18
C VAL A 61 -18.61 -18.09 7.49
N ALA A 62 -18.10 -16.85 7.41
CA ALA A 62 -18.10 -15.90 8.51
C ALA A 62 -19.03 -14.74 8.21
N VAL A 63 -19.83 -14.32 9.19
CA VAL A 63 -20.70 -13.14 9.09
C VAL A 63 -20.28 -12.12 10.14
N PHE A 64 -19.93 -10.93 9.68
CA PHE A 64 -19.52 -9.80 10.52
C PHE A 64 -20.61 -8.75 10.56
N ALA A 65 -21.27 -8.56 11.70
CA ALA A 65 -22.24 -7.49 11.90
C ALA A 65 -21.51 -6.17 12.20
N ILE A 66 -21.13 -5.43 11.16
CA ILE A 66 -20.32 -4.21 11.23
C ILE A 66 -21.07 -2.92 10.83
N GLY A 67 -22.40 -3.04 10.72
CA GLY A 67 -23.28 -1.89 10.43
C GLY A 67 -22.99 -1.22 9.08
N ALA A 68 -23.11 0.08 9.03
CA ALA A 68 -22.98 0.87 7.80
C ALA A 68 -21.63 0.69 7.06
N THR A 69 -20.63 0.10 7.70
CA THR A 69 -19.32 -0.13 7.07
C THR A 69 -19.26 -1.39 6.22
N ALA A 70 -20.27 -2.28 6.31
CA ALA A 70 -20.28 -3.59 5.65
C ALA A 70 -20.05 -3.50 4.14
N THR A 71 -20.84 -2.67 3.45
CA THR A 71 -20.74 -2.50 1.99
C THR A 71 -19.36 -1.99 1.58
N ARG A 72 -18.87 -0.95 2.24
CA ARG A 72 -17.54 -0.39 1.94
C ARG A 72 -16.41 -1.39 2.18
N TRP A 73 -16.51 -2.22 3.23
CA TRP A 73 -15.50 -3.24 3.50
C TRP A 73 -15.57 -4.38 2.48
N ALA A 74 -16.78 -4.82 2.11
CA ALA A 74 -16.96 -5.82 1.08
C ALA A 74 -16.38 -5.36 -0.26
N ASP A 75 -16.64 -4.11 -0.66
CA ASP A 75 -16.09 -3.54 -1.89
C ASP A 75 -14.56 -3.48 -1.86
N ARG A 76 -13.97 -3.11 -0.71
CA ARG A 76 -12.52 -3.05 -0.56
C ARG A 76 -11.86 -4.43 -0.58
N ILE A 77 -12.56 -5.48 -0.14
CA ILE A 77 -12.10 -6.86 -0.23
C ILE A 77 -12.18 -7.36 -1.68
N ARG A 78 -13.27 -7.04 -2.40
CA ARG A 78 -13.43 -7.40 -3.83
C ARG A 78 -12.42 -6.68 -4.73
N HIS A 79 -12.12 -5.42 -4.40
CA HIS A 79 -11.24 -4.54 -5.17
C HIS A 79 -10.13 -4.02 -4.27
N PRO A 80 -9.17 -4.89 -3.85
CA PRO A 80 -8.08 -4.46 -3.00
C PRO A 80 -7.21 -3.46 -3.77
N PRO A 81 -6.69 -2.41 -3.09
CA PRO A 81 -5.84 -1.43 -3.74
C PRO A 81 -4.64 -2.10 -4.41
N THR A 82 -4.47 -1.82 -5.67
CA THR A 82 -3.33 -2.27 -6.47
C THR A 82 -2.01 -1.68 -5.95
N ARG A 83 -0.89 -2.14 -6.48
CA ARG A 83 0.42 -1.53 -6.21
C ARG A 83 0.42 -0.08 -6.66
N LEU A 84 -0.11 0.22 -7.85
CA LEU A 84 -0.21 1.57 -8.40
C LEU A 84 -1.05 2.50 -7.51
N ASP A 85 -2.22 2.02 -7.02
CA ASP A 85 -3.06 2.80 -6.10
C ASP A 85 -2.31 3.16 -4.80
N LYS A 86 -1.54 2.20 -4.25
CA LYS A 86 -0.74 2.42 -3.03
C LYS A 86 0.34 3.46 -3.23
N LEU A 87 0.91 3.52 -4.43
CA LEU A 87 1.93 4.50 -4.82
C LEU A 87 1.32 5.83 -5.29
N GLY A 88 0.00 5.89 -5.50
CA GLY A 88 -0.69 7.08 -6.00
C GLY A 88 -0.47 7.32 -7.50
N ILE A 89 -0.17 6.26 -8.22
CA ILE A 89 0.01 6.27 -9.68
C ILE A 89 -1.32 5.93 -10.34
N ARG A 90 -1.80 6.81 -11.23
CA ARG A 90 -3.09 6.70 -11.92
C ARG A 90 -2.92 7.00 -13.40
N PRO A 91 -3.91 6.71 -14.26
CA PRO A 91 -3.91 7.16 -15.64
C PRO A 91 -3.57 8.66 -15.73
N GLY A 92 -2.68 9.02 -16.64
CA GLY A 92 -2.21 10.39 -16.82
C GLY A 92 -1.11 10.87 -15.87
N THR A 93 -0.74 10.08 -14.85
CA THR A 93 0.42 10.37 -13.99
C THR A 93 1.71 10.27 -14.81
N SER A 94 2.60 11.26 -14.70
CA SER A 94 3.97 11.18 -15.22
C SER A 94 4.89 10.55 -14.18
N VAL A 95 5.60 9.48 -14.57
CA VAL A 95 6.47 8.70 -13.67
C VAL A 95 7.89 8.63 -14.21
N ILE A 96 8.87 8.89 -13.36
CA ILE A 96 10.28 8.64 -13.65
C ILE A 96 10.75 7.45 -12.80
N LEU A 97 11.32 6.44 -13.46
CA LEU A 97 11.94 5.28 -12.82
C LEU A 97 13.46 5.45 -12.78
N VAL A 98 14.05 5.29 -11.61
CA VAL A 98 15.49 5.39 -11.41
C VAL A 98 16.01 4.13 -10.73
N GLY A 99 16.61 3.22 -11.51
CA GLY A 99 17.19 1.98 -10.99
C GLY A 99 16.15 1.00 -10.41
N VAL A 100 14.93 1.04 -10.90
CA VAL A 100 13.90 0.03 -10.62
C VAL A 100 13.86 -0.95 -11.79
N THR A 101 14.10 -2.22 -11.51
CA THR A 101 14.08 -3.32 -12.49
C THR A 101 13.00 -4.32 -12.07
N ASP A 102 11.74 -4.00 -12.34
CA ASP A 102 10.58 -4.84 -12.03
C ASP A 102 9.65 -4.82 -13.25
N ASP A 103 9.74 -5.85 -14.08
CA ASP A 103 8.97 -5.97 -15.33
C ASP A 103 7.46 -6.00 -15.06
N GLY A 104 7.04 -6.62 -13.95
CA GLY A 104 5.64 -6.61 -13.54
C GLY A 104 5.14 -5.21 -13.22
N PHE A 105 5.96 -4.38 -12.59
CA PHE A 105 5.61 -2.99 -12.30
C PHE A 105 5.54 -2.14 -13.58
N ALA A 106 6.46 -2.37 -14.50
CA ALA A 106 6.42 -1.71 -15.80
C ALA A 106 5.15 -2.10 -16.59
N ALA A 107 4.80 -3.38 -16.61
CA ALA A 107 3.58 -3.88 -17.25
C ALA A 107 2.29 -3.32 -16.62
N GLU A 108 2.22 -3.24 -15.28
CA GLU A 108 1.08 -2.63 -14.58
C GLU A 108 0.88 -1.16 -14.99
N MET A 109 1.96 -0.38 -15.08
CA MET A 109 1.88 1.03 -15.50
C MET A 109 1.46 1.17 -16.95
N ALA A 110 1.99 0.33 -17.84
CA ALA A 110 1.61 0.32 -19.26
C ALA A 110 0.12 -0.01 -19.44
N ALA A 111 -0.40 -0.99 -18.68
CA ALA A 111 -1.81 -1.41 -18.76
C ALA A 111 -2.80 -0.29 -18.40
N VAL A 112 -2.40 0.69 -17.59
CA VAL A 112 -3.26 1.83 -17.19
C VAL A 112 -2.89 3.13 -17.91
N GLY A 113 -2.01 3.09 -18.91
CA GLY A 113 -1.65 4.26 -19.72
C GLY A 113 -0.84 5.33 -18.98
N VAL A 114 0.03 4.93 -18.04
CA VAL A 114 0.94 5.83 -17.34
C VAL A 114 2.10 6.22 -18.25
N GLN A 115 2.46 7.50 -18.25
CA GLN A 115 3.64 7.99 -18.95
C GLN A 115 4.90 7.71 -18.13
N VAL A 116 5.71 6.75 -18.58
CA VAL A 116 6.93 6.32 -17.89
C VAL A 116 8.18 6.79 -18.62
N SER A 117 9.12 7.38 -17.90
CA SER A 117 10.46 7.72 -18.37
C SER A 117 11.53 7.10 -17.46
N THR A 118 12.62 6.65 -18.06
CA THR A 118 13.85 6.28 -17.33
C THR A 118 14.92 7.37 -17.39
N ARG A 119 14.63 8.44 -18.14
CA ARG A 119 15.51 9.62 -18.28
C ARG A 119 15.05 10.72 -17.33
N LEU A 120 15.98 11.43 -16.75
CA LEU A 120 15.73 12.59 -15.88
C LEU A 120 15.52 13.84 -16.76
N THR A 121 14.40 13.87 -17.49
CA THR A 121 14.02 14.99 -18.35
C THR A 121 12.67 15.55 -17.90
N GLY A 122 12.61 16.88 -17.68
CA GLY A 122 11.40 17.54 -17.20
C GLY A 122 11.05 17.21 -15.73
N GLU A 123 9.80 17.46 -15.38
CA GLU A 123 9.25 17.22 -14.03
C GLU A 123 8.19 16.10 -14.08
N ALA A 124 8.17 15.26 -13.06
CA ALA A 124 7.24 14.15 -12.91
C ALA A 124 6.35 14.31 -11.66
N ASP A 125 5.16 13.72 -11.72
CA ASP A 125 4.27 13.61 -10.56
C ASP A 125 4.82 12.62 -9.53
N VAL A 126 5.47 11.55 -10.02
CA VAL A 126 6.04 10.50 -9.18
C VAL A 126 7.43 10.11 -9.69
N ILE A 127 8.38 10.05 -8.78
CA ILE A 127 9.69 9.45 -9.03
C ILE A 127 9.81 8.19 -8.18
N VAL A 128 10.19 7.07 -8.80
CA VAL A 128 10.43 5.81 -8.08
C VAL A 128 11.93 5.50 -8.15
N LEU A 129 12.59 5.59 -7.00
CA LEU A 129 14.02 5.31 -6.83
C LEU A 129 14.21 3.90 -6.27
N GLY A 130 14.81 3.03 -7.04
CA GLY A 130 15.32 1.73 -6.57
C GLY A 130 16.62 1.91 -5.81
N ALA A 131 16.65 1.47 -4.57
CA ALA A 131 17.79 1.58 -3.67
C ALA A 131 18.11 0.22 -3.02
N GLU A 132 18.99 -0.54 -3.64
CA GLU A 132 19.51 -1.82 -3.11
C GLU A 132 20.58 -1.59 -2.03
N ARG A 133 21.17 -0.39 -1.98
CA ARG A 133 22.27 -0.02 -1.10
C ARG A 133 22.17 1.44 -0.70
N ARG A 134 22.80 1.82 0.43
CA ARG A 134 22.77 3.18 1.03
C ARG A 134 23.29 4.26 0.11
N ASP A 135 24.30 3.97 -0.71
CA ASP A 135 24.89 4.94 -1.66
C ASP A 135 23.85 5.47 -2.66
N ARG A 136 22.86 4.69 -3.01
CA ARG A 136 21.77 5.11 -3.91
C ARG A 136 20.93 6.24 -3.36
N LEU A 137 20.87 6.38 -2.03
CA LEU A 137 20.07 7.41 -1.34
C LEU A 137 20.60 8.84 -1.59
N ALA A 138 21.88 9.00 -1.96
CA ALA A 138 22.44 10.29 -2.36
C ALA A 138 21.68 10.91 -3.56
N LYS A 139 21.00 10.12 -4.37
CA LYS A 139 20.16 10.60 -5.47
C LYS A 139 18.93 11.38 -5.03
N LEU A 140 18.48 11.28 -3.77
CA LEU A 140 17.30 12.00 -3.29
C LEU A 140 17.42 13.52 -3.46
N VAL A 141 18.59 14.09 -3.30
CA VAL A 141 18.81 15.53 -3.47
C VAL A 141 18.65 15.96 -4.94
N PRO A 142 19.40 15.42 -5.92
CA PRO A 142 19.26 15.84 -7.31
C PRO A 142 17.91 15.49 -7.93
N LEU A 143 17.25 14.42 -7.49
CA LEU A 143 15.94 14.01 -8.02
C LEU A 143 14.83 15.05 -7.75
N GLN A 144 14.95 15.86 -6.70
CA GLN A 144 13.96 16.90 -6.40
C GLN A 144 13.80 17.93 -7.52
N ARG A 145 14.82 18.14 -8.35
CA ARG A 145 14.75 19.06 -9.53
C ARG A 145 13.85 18.55 -10.64
N HIS A 146 13.53 17.25 -10.60
CA HIS A 146 12.68 16.56 -11.56
C HIS A 146 11.33 16.19 -10.97
N LEU A 147 11.01 16.70 -9.79
CA LEU A 147 9.76 16.44 -9.10
C LEU A 147 8.87 17.67 -9.11
N LYS A 148 7.62 17.53 -9.56
CA LYS A 148 6.62 18.58 -9.39
C LYS A 148 6.47 18.95 -7.92
N ARG A 149 6.09 20.18 -7.63
CA ARG A 149 5.99 20.70 -6.24
C ARG A 149 5.08 19.87 -5.33
N ASP A 150 4.00 19.32 -5.87
CA ASP A 150 3.04 18.43 -5.21
C ASP A 150 3.30 16.95 -5.44
N GLY A 151 4.37 16.63 -6.16
CA GLY A 151 4.79 15.26 -6.47
C GLY A 151 5.37 14.50 -5.28
N ALA A 152 5.71 13.24 -5.54
CA ALA A 152 6.29 12.35 -4.54
C ALA A 152 7.48 11.55 -5.07
N ILE A 153 8.48 11.34 -4.21
CA ILE A 153 9.55 10.36 -4.43
C ILE A 153 9.24 9.13 -3.60
N TRP A 154 9.21 7.98 -4.24
CA TRP A 154 9.15 6.69 -3.58
C TRP A 154 10.53 6.02 -3.61
N VAL A 155 11.05 5.66 -2.46
CA VAL A 155 12.29 4.87 -2.34
C VAL A 155 11.89 3.41 -2.17
N VAL A 156 12.19 2.61 -3.17
CA VAL A 156 11.95 1.15 -3.16
C VAL A 156 13.22 0.45 -2.71
N ARG A 157 13.13 -0.33 -1.64
CA ARG A 157 14.25 -1.09 -1.10
C ARG A 157 13.84 -2.51 -0.72
N PRO A 158 14.79 -3.46 -0.69
CA PRO A 158 14.54 -4.81 -0.21
C PRO A 158 14.21 -4.83 1.30
N LYS A 159 13.46 -5.83 1.71
CA LYS A 159 13.09 -6.08 3.11
C LYS A 159 14.12 -6.97 3.78
N GLY A 160 14.35 -6.76 5.07
CA GLY A 160 15.10 -7.69 5.90
C GLY A 160 16.59 -7.82 5.58
N ILE A 161 17.18 -6.85 4.89
CA ILE A 161 18.62 -6.82 4.63
C ILE A 161 19.30 -5.62 5.31
N ASP A 162 20.53 -5.82 5.77
CA ASP A 162 21.31 -4.78 6.49
C ASP A 162 21.99 -3.78 5.55
N ALA A 163 22.09 -4.09 4.26
CA ALA A 163 22.70 -3.23 3.25
C ALA A 163 21.98 -1.87 3.14
N ILE A 164 20.65 -1.86 3.40
CA ILE A 164 19.82 -0.67 3.46
C ILE A 164 18.61 -0.90 4.37
N THR A 165 18.50 -0.15 5.44
CA THR A 165 17.41 -0.25 6.41
C THR A 165 16.39 0.88 6.22
N GLN A 166 15.20 0.72 6.81
CA GLN A 166 14.22 1.81 6.86
C GLN A 166 14.80 3.06 7.52
N ARG A 167 15.60 2.89 8.57
CA ARG A 167 16.26 4.00 9.27
C ARG A 167 17.19 4.79 8.35
N ASP A 168 17.97 4.10 7.53
CA ASP A 168 18.86 4.75 6.55
C ASP A 168 18.06 5.61 5.56
N VAL A 169 16.94 5.06 5.04
CA VAL A 169 16.07 5.78 4.10
C VAL A 169 15.43 7.00 4.74
N MET A 170 14.92 6.87 5.98
CA MET A 170 14.30 7.98 6.70
C MET A 170 15.32 9.07 7.01
N GLN A 171 16.55 8.73 7.41
CA GLN A 171 17.63 9.69 7.66
C GLN A 171 18.03 10.42 6.38
N ALA A 172 18.19 9.70 5.26
CA ALA A 172 18.54 10.29 3.98
C ALA A 172 17.43 11.22 3.45
N GLY A 173 16.16 10.83 3.57
CA GLY A 173 15.03 11.68 3.22
C GLY A 173 15.01 12.98 4.00
N LYS A 174 15.20 12.91 5.32
CA LYS A 174 15.29 14.09 6.20
C LYS A 174 16.50 14.96 5.85
N ALA A 175 17.68 14.37 5.62
CA ALA A 175 18.87 15.09 5.21
C ALA A 175 18.70 15.78 3.85
N ALA A 176 17.94 15.20 2.93
CA ALA A 176 17.55 15.80 1.65
C ALA A 176 16.47 16.91 1.81
N GLY A 177 15.98 17.17 3.02
CA GLY A 177 14.94 18.17 3.29
C GLY A 177 13.55 17.76 2.84
N LEU A 178 13.31 16.45 2.70
CA LEU A 178 12.01 15.87 2.37
C LEU A 178 11.28 15.45 3.64
N VAL A 179 9.95 15.26 3.53
CA VAL A 179 9.07 14.76 4.59
C VAL A 179 8.58 13.38 4.19
N ASP A 180 8.74 12.41 5.10
CA ASP A 180 8.13 11.08 4.97
C ASP A 180 6.62 11.15 5.20
N VAL A 181 5.87 10.40 4.40
CA VAL A 181 4.40 10.41 4.44
C VAL A 181 3.83 9.05 4.80
N LYS A 182 4.34 8.00 4.17
CA LYS A 182 3.87 6.64 4.42
C LYS A 182 4.84 5.60 3.88
N VAL A 183 4.65 4.37 4.37
CA VAL A 183 5.31 3.17 3.85
C VAL A 183 4.24 2.29 3.18
N ALA A 184 4.59 1.68 2.04
CA ALA A 184 3.75 0.76 1.31
C ALA A 184 4.51 -0.52 0.95
N ARG A 185 3.80 -1.65 0.87
CA ARG A 185 4.36 -2.87 0.28
C ARG A 185 4.50 -2.64 -1.23
N PHE A 186 5.70 -2.79 -1.76
CA PHE A 186 5.97 -2.71 -3.19
C PHE A 186 5.84 -4.09 -3.85
N SER A 187 6.49 -5.10 -3.28
CA SER A 187 6.40 -6.51 -3.71
C SER A 187 6.51 -7.46 -2.50
N GLU A 188 6.61 -8.76 -2.75
CA GLU A 188 6.90 -9.74 -1.69
C GLU A 188 8.22 -9.43 -0.98
N THR A 189 9.23 -9.01 -1.73
CA THR A 189 10.60 -8.80 -1.25
C THR A 189 10.96 -7.34 -1.01
N HIS A 190 10.14 -6.37 -1.50
CA HIS A 190 10.45 -4.94 -1.42
C HIS A 190 9.37 -4.14 -0.71
N THR A 191 9.79 -3.05 -0.10
CA THR A 191 8.95 -2.00 0.48
C THR A 191 9.25 -0.67 -0.18
N ALA A 192 8.33 0.28 -0.12
CA ALA A 192 8.48 1.62 -0.65
C ALA A 192 8.14 2.67 0.42
N GLU A 193 9.04 3.61 0.64
CA GLU A 193 8.86 4.77 1.53
C GLU A 193 8.58 6.03 0.69
N LYS A 194 7.46 6.72 1.00
CA LYS A 194 7.02 7.94 0.31
C LYS A 194 7.59 9.20 0.94
N PHE A 195 8.21 10.03 0.12
CA PHE A 195 8.69 11.35 0.49
C PHE A 195 8.04 12.43 -0.37
N VAL A 196 7.82 13.61 0.22
CA VAL A 196 7.29 14.80 -0.47
C VAL A 196 8.10 16.04 -0.10
N ILE A 197 8.06 17.05 -0.97
CA ILE A 197 8.58 18.37 -0.65
C ILE A 197 7.67 18.98 0.43
N PRO A 198 8.23 19.52 1.54
CA PRO A 198 7.45 20.19 2.58
C PRO A 198 6.61 21.33 2.01
N VAL A 199 5.38 21.51 2.49
CA VAL A 199 4.45 22.57 2.01
C VAL A 199 5.10 23.96 2.03
N ARG A 200 5.89 24.26 3.07
CA ARG A 200 6.62 25.53 3.18
C ARG A 200 7.70 25.77 2.11
N ARG A 201 8.03 24.75 1.32
CA ARG A 201 9.03 24.80 0.23
C ARG A 201 8.43 24.58 -1.16
N ARG A 202 7.10 24.42 -1.24
CA ARG A 202 6.35 24.24 -2.49
C ARG A 202 6.14 25.54 -3.25
#